data_69341a09993b0c035ae71f790b0b870f
#
_entry.id   69341a09993b0c035ae71f790b0b870f
#
_cell.length_a   1.000
_cell.length_b   1.000
_cell.length_c   1.000
_cell.angle_alpha   90.00
_cell.angle_beta   90.00
_cell.angle_gamma   90.00
#
_symmetry.space_group_name_H-M   'P 1'
#
loop_
_entity.id
_entity.type
_entity.pdbx_description
1 polymer ?
#
loop_
_entity_poly.entity_id
_entity_poly.type
_entity_poly.pdbx_seq_one_letter_code
_entity_poly.pdbx_strand_id
1 'polypeptide(L)'
;WLPYLFFIFPGTLSTDSLTMIMEAIGLRPLGNANPIFQTMLLHCFRFVGVKLGNGDITVALYCLIQAALMAWLLGVLIARMMRSGAPRWLGIGSLVFFAVNPIFPLYAFCVGKDTNFAMAVLWLMLLRLPVSGNVLSLLLALCMASGMRW
;
A
#
# COMPACT_ATOMS: atom_id res chain seq x y z
N TRP A 1 -10.10 6.31 6.98
CA TRP A 1 -9.92 4.84 6.91
C TRP A 1 -9.83 4.15 8.28
N LEU A 2 -9.52 4.87 9.36
CA LEU A 2 -9.44 4.27 10.72
C LEU A 2 -10.68 3.46 11.14
N PRO A 3 -11.93 3.86 10.82
CA PRO A 3 -13.10 3.01 11.14
C PRO A 3 -13.02 1.61 10.55
N TYR A 4 -12.42 1.45 9.36
CA TYR A 4 -12.25 0.13 8.74
C TYR A 4 -11.32 -0.77 9.56
N LEU A 5 -10.22 -0.22 10.10
CA LEU A 5 -9.32 -0.99 10.97
C LEU A 5 -10.05 -1.50 12.21
N PHE A 6 -10.97 -0.70 12.77
CA PHE A 6 -11.75 -1.12 13.93
C PHE A 6 -12.62 -2.33 13.65
N PHE A 7 -13.22 -2.39 12.45
CA PHE A 7 -14.08 -3.51 12.05
C PHE A 7 -13.30 -4.77 11.62
N ILE A 8 -12.09 -4.60 11.07
CA ILE A 8 -11.29 -5.71 10.51
C ILE A 8 -10.00 -5.97 11.29
N PHE A 9 -9.95 -5.48 12.57
CA PHE A 9 -8.80 -5.71 13.45
C PHE A 9 -8.48 -7.21 13.60
N PRO A 10 -7.20 -7.58 13.55
CA PRO A 10 -5.96 -6.78 13.44
C PRO A 10 -5.57 -6.42 11.99
N GLY A 11 -6.33 -6.81 11.00
CA GLY A 11 -6.14 -6.67 9.56
C GLY A 11 -6.65 -7.90 8.84
N THR A 12 -6.73 -7.84 7.51
CA THR A 12 -7.12 -8.98 6.69
C THR A 12 -5.90 -9.77 6.22
N LEU A 13 -5.99 -11.09 6.32
CA LEU A 13 -4.98 -12.02 5.85
C LEU A 13 -5.52 -12.80 4.65
N SER A 14 -4.84 -12.74 3.53
CA SER A 14 -5.09 -13.60 2.38
C SER A 14 -4.34 -14.92 2.51
N THR A 15 -4.64 -15.90 1.67
CA THR A 15 -3.89 -17.15 1.61
C THR A 15 -2.40 -16.92 1.37
N ASP A 16 -2.07 -15.95 0.50
CA ASP A 16 -0.69 -15.54 0.24
C ASP A 16 -0.03 -14.90 1.47
N SER A 17 -0.78 -14.09 2.23
CA SER A 17 -0.30 -13.49 3.47
C SER A 17 0.08 -14.55 4.51
N LEU A 18 -0.74 -15.60 4.64
CA LEU A 18 -0.46 -16.70 5.56
C LEU A 18 0.81 -17.45 5.15
N THR A 19 1.00 -17.72 3.86
CA THR A 19 2.22 -18.38 3.38
C THR A 19 3.46 -17.52 3.65
N MET A 20 3.40 -16.21 3.41
CA MET A 20 4.49 -15.27 3.70
C MET A 20 4.80 -15.20 5.21
N ILE A 21 3.78 -15.21 6.05
CA ILE A 21 3.96 -15.24 7.51
C ILE A 21 4.61 -16.56 7.93
N MET A 22 4.17 -17.71 7.40
CA MET A 22 4.78 -19.00 7.69
C MET A 22 6.25 -19.06 7.26
N GLU A 23 6.61 -18.49 6.12
CA GLU A 23 7.99 -18.33 5.68
C GLU A 23 8.78 -17.39 6.62
N ALA A 24 8.20 -16.27 7.03
CA ALA A 24 8.84 -15.31 7.93
C ALA A 24 9.09 -15.89 9.35
N ILE A 25 8.25 -16.80 9.81
CA ILE A 25 8.42 -17.48 11.12
C ILE A 25 9.27 -18.76 11.03
N GLY A 26 9.70 -19.15 9.81
CA GLY A 26 10.54 -20.31 9.60
C GLY A 26 9.79 -21.66 9.62
N LEU A 27 8.47 -21.65 9.60
CA LEU A 27 7.64 -22.88 9.50
C LEU A 27 7.58 -23.43 8.08
N ARG A 28 7.95 -22.62 7.08
CA ARG A 28 8.01 -23.02 5.67
C ARG A 28 9.33 -22.51 5.06
N PRO A 29 9.99 -23.30 4.18
CA PRO A 29 11.16 -22.81 3.46
C PRO A 29 10.79 -21.66 2.55
N LEU A 30 11.70 -20.71 2.37
CA LEU A 30 11.54 -19.58 1.45
C LEU A 30 11.28 -20.11 0.04
N GLY A 31 10.15 -19.74 -0.53
CA GLY A 31 9.74 -20.12 -1.88
C GLY A 31 9.92 -18.98 -2.87
N ASN A 32 10.04 -19.31 -4.16
CA ASN A 32 10.12 -18.30 -5.23
C ASN A 32 8.79 -17.56 -5.49
N ALA A 33 7.70 -18.00 -4.86
CA ALA A 33 6.37 -17.41 -5.05
C ALA A 33 6.19 -16.06 -4.34
N ASN A 34 7.01 -15.79 -3.31
CA ASN A 34 6.90 -14.58 -2.51
C ASN A 34 8.16 -13.72 -2.65
N PRO A 35 8.02 -12.39 -2.79
CA PRO A 35 9.17 -11.48 -2.82
C PRO A 35 9.93 -11.53 -1.50
N ILE A 36 11.22 -11.79 -1.56
CA ILE A 36 12.11 -11.86 -0.39
C ILE A 36 12.00 -10.58 0.46
N PHE A 37 11.89 -9.43 -0.19
CA PHE A 37 11.73 -8.14 0.50
C PHE A 37 10.50 -8.11 1.41
N GLN A 38 9.36 -8.63 0.93
CA GLN A 38 8.12 -8.68 1.71
C GLN A 38 8.25 -9.61 2.92
N THR A 39 8.86 -10.77 2.73
CA THR A 39 9.09 -11.73 3.80
C THR A 39 10.04 -11.17 4.86
N MET A 40 11.11 -10.46 4.46
CA MET A 40 12.02 -9.77 5.37
C MET A 40 11.32 -8.66 6.15
N LEU A 41 10.47 -7.88 5.48
CA LEU A 41 9.68 -6.83 6.13
C LEU A 41 8.78 -7.42 7.22
N LEU A 42 8.05 -8.50 6.92
CA LEU A 42 7.22 -9.21 7.91
C LEU A 42 8.05 -9.79 9.06
N HIS A 43 9.26 -10.29 8.76
CA HIS A 43 10.18 -10.78 9.80
C HIS A 43 10.59 -9.67 10.77
N CYS A 44 10.87 -8.45 10.28
CA CYS A 44 11.15 -7.30 11.13
C CYS A 44 9.96 -6.96 12.05
N PHE A 45 8.73 -6.95 11.52
CA PHE A 45 7.53 -6.70 12.31
C PHE A 45 7.26 -7.81 13.33
N ARG A 46 7.53 -9.08 12.97
CA ARG A 46 7.47 -10.20 13.92
C ARG A 46 8.38 -9.96 15.13
N PHE A 47 9.61 -9.49 14.91
CA PHE A 47 10.54 -9.23 16.01
C PHE A 47 9.95 -8.24 17.02
N VAL A 48 9.24 -7.23 16.55
CA VAL A 48 8.50 -6.29 17.40
C VAL A 48 7.37 -6.98 18.15
N GLY A 49 6.58 -7.82 17.44
CA GLY A 49 5.44 -8.53 18.02
C GLY A 49 5.84 -9.56 19.08
N VAL A 50 6.95 -10.27 18.88
CA VAL A 50 7.50 -11.19 19.88
C VAL A 50 7.88 -10.45 21.15
N LYS A 51 8.46 -9.25 21.06
CA LYS A 51 8.76 -8.41 22.23
C LYS A 51 7.52 -7.91 22.95
N LEU A 52 6.42 -7.69 22.23
CA LEU A 52 5.13 -7.26 22.79
C LEU A 52 4.25 -8.42 23.27
N GLY A 53 4.65 -9.65 23.00
CA GLY A 53 3.93 -10.86 23.44
C GLY A 53 2.59 -11.10 22.73
N ASN A 54 2.30 -10.39 21.62
CA ASN A 54 1.02 -10.50 20.93
C ASN A 54 1.20 -10.39 19.40
N GLY A 55 0.82 -11.45 18.67
CA GLY A 55 0.89 -11.51 17.21
C GLY A 55 -0.08 -10.55 16.51
N ASP A 56 -1.26 -10.32 17.08
CA ASP A 56 -2.28 -9.44 16.50
C ASP A 56 -1.81 -7.99 16.45
N ILE A 57 -1.06 -7.55 17.49
CA ILE A 57 -0.45 -6.22 17.51
C ILE A 57 0.56 -6.07 16.38
N THR A 58 1.28 -7.13 16.04
CA THR A 58 2.22 -7.12 14.90
C THR A 58 1.52 -6.83 13.59
N VAL A 59 0.42 -7.56 13.33
CA VAL A 59 -0.39 -7.40 12.11
C VAL A 59 -1.01 -6.02 12.07
N ALA A 60 -1.61 -5.57 13.17
CA ALA A 60 -2.22 -4.25 13.27
C ALA A 60 -1.22 -3.12 13.03
N LEU A 61 -0.02 -3.21 13.61
CA LEU A 61 1.04 -2.21 13.41
C LEU A 61 1.51 -2.17 11.96
N TYR A 62 1.71 -3.32 11.34
CA TYR A 62 2.04 -3.43 9.92
C TYR A 62 0.96 -2.75 9.06
N CYS A 63 -0.30 -3.09 9.27
CA CYS A 63 -1.44 -2.54 8.52
C CYS A 63 -1.57 -1.02 8.73
N LEU A 64 -1.35 -0.52 9.94
CA LEU A 64 -1.38 0.92 10.22
C LEU A 64 -0.28 1.68 9.47
N ILE A 65 0.95 1.17 9.48
CA ILE A 65 2.06 1.79 8.76
C ILE A 65 1.81 1.74 7.25
N GLN A 66 1.33 0.60 6.72
CA GLN A 66 0.97 0.46 5.32
C GLN A 66 -0.13 1.45 4.90
N ALA A 67 -1.18 1.58 5.70
CA ALA A 67 -2.28 2.52 5.45
C ALA A 67 -1.82 3.98 5.51
N ALA A 68 -0.95 4.34 6.46
CA ALA A 68 -0.38 5.67 6.57
C ALA A 68 0.49 6.02 5.35
N LEU A 69 1.33 5.09 4.90
CA LEU A 69 2.16 5.25 3.70
C LEU A 69 1.30 5.41 2.44
N MET A 70 0.25 4.59 2.29
CA MET A 70 -0.67 4.66 1.17
C MET A 70 -1.42 6.00 1.15
N ALA A 71 -1.94 6.44 2.29
CA ALA A 71 -2.62 7.73 2.40
C ALA A 71 -1.67 8.90 2.08
N TRP A 72 -0.42 8.84 2.56
CA TRP A 72 0.59 9.85 2.25
C TRP A 72 0.92 9.90 0.76
N LEU A 73 1.12 8.75 0.10
CA LEU A 73 1.40 8.68 -1.35
C LEU A 73 0.25 9.23 -2.19
N LEU A 74 -0.99 8.90 -1.84
CA LEU A 74 -2.18 9.45 -2.51
C LEU A 74 -2.30 10.95 -2.29
N GLY A 75 -1.99 11.43 -1.08
CA GLY A 75 -1.92 12.87 -0.79
C GLY A 75 -0.87 13.61 -1.62
N VAL A 76 0.33 13.03 -1.76
CA VAL A 76 1.40 13.58 -2.62
C VAL A 76 0.97 13.58 -4.08
N LEU A 77 0.29 12.52 -4.56
CA LEU A 77 -0.24 12.46 -5.92
C LEU A 77 -1.21 13.62 -6.19
N ILE A 78 -2.20 13.80 -5.30
CA ILE A 78 -3.19 14.89 -5.42
C ILE A 78 -2.50 16.26 -5.38
N ALA A 79 -1.56 16.47 -4.45
CA ALA A 79 -0.83 17.71 -4.34
C ALA A 79 -0.02 18.03 -5.60
N ARG A 80 0.58 17.03 -6.23
CA ARG A 80 1.28 17.20 -7.50
C ARG A 80 0.35 17.52 -8.66
N MET A 81 -0.79 16.82 -8.75
CA MET A 81 -1.83 17.13 -9.75
C MET A 81 -2.27 18.59 -9.64
N MET A 82 -2.52 19.09 -8.44
CA MET A 82 -2.92 20.48 -8.23
C MET A 82 -1.80 21.47 -8.60
N ARG A 83 -0.54 21.15 -8.30
CA ARG A 83 0.62 21.98 -8.70
C ARG A 83 0.85 22.01 -10.21
N SER A 84 0.44 20.94 -10.92
CA SER A 84 0.51 20.88 -12.39
C SER A 84 -0.61 21.66 -13.10
N GLY A 85 -1.43 22.43 -12.35
CA GLY A 85 -2.50 23.25 -12.93
C GLY A 85 -3.86 22.54 -13.03
N ALA A 86 -4.02 21.35 -12.43
CA ALA A 86 -5.31 20.69 -12.37
C ALA A 86 -6.34 21.54 -11.59
N PRO A 87 -7.59 21.62 -12.05
CA PRO A 87 -8.61 22.41 -11.40
C PRO A 87 -8.90 21.89 -9.99
N ARG A 88 -9.22 22.78 -9.05
CA ARG A 88 -9.43 22.45 -7.63
C ARG A 88 -10.51 21.37 -7.41
N TRP A 89 -11.56 21.38 -8.23
CA TRP A 89 -12.64 20.38 -8.13
C TRP A 89 -12.14 18.96 -8.39
N LEU A 90 -11.15 18.78 -9.28
CA LEU A 90 -10.54 17.48 -9.55
C LEU A 90 -9.72 16.99 -8.35
N GLY A 91 -8.96 17.87 -7.70
CA GLY A 91 -8.23 17.53 -6.48
C GLY A 91 -9.17 17.11 -5.32
N ILE A 92 -10.23 17.88 -5.10
CA ILE A 92 -11.23 17.58 -4.06
C ILE A 92 -11.97 16.26 -4.43
N GLY A 93 -12.39 16.11 -5.68
CA GLY A 93 -13.05 14.89 -6.16
C GLY A 93 -12.20 13.65 -5.98
N SER A 94 -10.89 13.72 -6.29
CA SER A 94 -9.94 12.62 -6.08
C SER A 94 -9.79 12.29 -4.60
N LEU A 95 -9.70 13.30 -3.72
CA LEU A 95 -9.59 13.10 -2.28
C LEU A 95 -10.84 12.41 -1.73
N VAL A 96 -12.03 12.86 -2.12
CA VAL A 96 -13.30 12.25 -1.73
C VAL A 96 -13.38 10.81 -2.26
N PHE A 97 -13.00 10.57 -3.52
CA PHE A 97 -12.98 9.25 -4.12
C PHE A 97 -12.09 8.27 -3.32
N PHE A 98 -10.85 8.64 -3.01
CA PHE A 98 -9.95 7.79 -2.23
C PHE A 98 -10.37 7.62 -0.77
N ALA A 99 -11.06 8.62 -0.21
CA ALA A 99 -11.54 8.56 1.17
C ALA A 99 -12.76 7.66 1.35
N VAL A 100 -13.72 7.72 0.39
CA VAL A 100 -15.03 7.08 0.50
C VAL A 100 -15.04 5.68 -0.12
N ASN A 101 -14.26 5.44 -1.18
CA ASN A 101 -14.24 4.15 -1.86
C ASN A 101 -13.64 3.07 -0.94
N PRO A 102 -14.41 2.02 -0.58
CA PRO A 102 -14.00 1.01 0.40
C PRO A 102 -12.84 0.13 -0.07
N ILE A 103 -12.56 0.08 -1.36
CA ILE A 103 -11.47 -0.72 -1.92
C ILE A 103 -10.12 -0.29 -1.33
N PHE A 104 -9.87 1.02 -1.21
CA PHE A 104 -8.59 1.53 -0.73
C PHE A 104 -8.30 1.15 0.73
N PRO A 105 -9.20 1.39 1.70
CA PRO A 105 -8.95 0.95 3.06
C PRO A 105 -8.90 -0.58 3.20
N LEU A 106 -9.69 -1.35 2.44
CA LEU A 106 -9.61 -2.81 2.47
C LEU A 106 -8.22 -3.31 2.05
N TYR A 107 -7.65 -2.78 0.97
CA TYR A 107 -6.28 -3.12 0.56
C TYR A 107 -5.22 -2.53 1.49
N ALA A 108 -5.45 -1.34 2.05
CA ALA A 108 -4.53 -0.71 2.99
C ALA A 108 -4.36 -1.52 4.28
N PHE A 109 -5.42 -2.21 4.73
CA PHE A 109 -5.41 -3.07 5.91
C PHE A 109 -5.29 -4.57 5.58
N CYS A 110 -4.95 -4.91 4.34
CA CYS A 110 -4.62 -6.29 3.94
C CYS A 110 -3.11 -6.48 3.91
N VAL A 111 -2.62 -7.52 4.57
CA VAL A 111 -1.20 -7.90 4.49
C VAL A 111 -0.96 -8.55 3.13
N GLY A 112 -0.51 -7.78 2.15
CA GLY A 112 -0.32 -8.25 0.78
C GLY A 112 0.91 -7.66 0.09
N LYS A 113 1.55 -8.49 -0.73
CA LYS A 113 2.69 -8.06 -1.59
C LYS A 113 2.26 -7.05 -2.64
N ASP A 114 1.04 -7.19 -3.16
CA ASP A 114 0.52 -6.39 -4.27
C ASP A 114 0.35 -4.92 -3.88
N THR A 115 -0.13 -4.66 -2.66
CA THR A 115 -0.29 -3.30 -2.14
C THR A 115 1.06 -2.60 -2.01
N ASN A 116 2.07 -3.27 -1.46
CA ASN A 116 3.41 -2.71 -1.34
C ASN A 116 4.07 -2.49 -2.70
N PHE A 117 3.88 -3.42 -3.63
CA PHE A 117 4.36 -3.26 -5.00
C PHE A 117 3.69 -2.05 -5.69
N ALA A 118 2.36 -1.92 -5.58
CA ALA A 118 1.63 -0.79 -6.14
C ALA A 118 2.09 0.56 -5.55
N MET A 119 2.33 0.61 -4.23
CA MET A 119 2.89 1.80 -3.56
C MET A 119 4.31 2.13 -4.06
N ALA A 120 5.16 1.12 -4.24
CA ALA A 120 6.52 1.33 -4.76
C ALA A 120 6.50 1.85 -6.20
N VAL A 121 5.64 1.30 -7.07
CA VAL A 121 5.45 1.79 -8.44
C VAL A 121 4.93 3.22 -8.45
N LEU A 122 3.91 3.52 -7.63
CA LEU A 122 3.38 4.88 -7.50
C LEU A 122 4.46 5.86 -7.04
N TRP A 123 5.28 5.46 -6.06
CA TRP A 123 6.40 6.27 -5.58
C TRP A 123 7.42 6.56 -6.68
N LEU A 124 7.84 5.52 -7.43
CA LEU A 124 8.77 5.67 -8.55
C LEU A 124 8.20 6.58 -9.64
N MET A 125 6.92 6.46 -9.96
CA MET A 125 6.24 7.36 -10.89
C MET A 125 6.23 8.81 -10.38
N LEU A 126 5.92 9.00 -9.11
CA LEU A 126 5.97 10.34 -8.51
C LEU A 126 7.38 10.95 -8.56
N LEU A 127 8.44 10.16 -8.41
CA LEU A 127 9.82 10.66 -8.52
C LEU A 127 10.19 11.07 -9.95
N ARG A 128 9.65 10.35 -10.96
CA ARG A 128 9.99 10.56 -12.38
C ARG A 128 9.18 11.68 -13.03
N LEU A 129 8.01 12.03 -12.49
CA LEU A 129 7.16 13.04 -13.07
C LEU A 129 7.74 14.46 -12.75
N PRO A 130 8.14 15.23 -13.75
CA PRO A 130 8.52 16.63 -13.55
C PRO A 130 7.32 17.42 -13.03
N VAL A 131 7.56 18.37 -12.16
CA VAL A 131 6.51 19.22 -11.54
C VAL A 131 5.75 20.06 -12.58
N SER A 132 6.29 20.19 -13.79
CA SER A 132 5.71 20.97 -14.93
C SER A 132 5.18 20.05 -16.06
N GLY A 133 4.76 18.85 -15.78
CA GLY A 133 4.25 17.92 -16.80
C GLY A 133 2.73 18.01 -16.99
N ASN A 134 2.26 17.90 -18.23
CA ASN A 134 0.84 17.82 -18.56
C ASN A 134 0.16 16.66 -17.82
N VAL A 135 -1.04 16.89 -17.29
CA VAL A 135 -1.89 15.88 -16.61
C VAL A 135 -2.07 14.63 -17.50
N LEU A 136 -2.03 14.78 -18.81
CA LEU A 136 -2.11 13.70 -19.79
C LEU A 136 -0.93 12.72 -19.69
N SER A 137 0.30 13.20 -19.39
CA SER A 137 1.46 12.32 -19.23
C SER A 137 1.36 11.49 -17.94
N LEU A 138 0.69 12.03 -16.91
CA LEU A 138 0.41 11.31 -15.67
C LEU A 138 -0.59 10.17 -15.91
N LEU A 139 -1.67 10.46 -16.63
CA LEU A 139 -2.68 9.46 -17.00
C LEU A 139 -2.10 8.36 -17.89
N LEU A 140 -1.28 8.72 -18.88
CA LEU A 140 -0.58 7.76 -19.73
C LEU A 140 0.39 6.87 -18.93
N ALA A 141 1.14 7.44 -17.98
CA ALA A 141 2.03 6.68 -17.12
C ALA A 141 1.25 5.69 -16.21
N LEU A 142 0.09 6.09 -15.69
CA LEU A 142 -0.79 5.22 -14.90
C LEU A 142 -1.41 4.10 -15.78
N CYS A 143 -1.82 4.41 -17.01
CA CYS A 143 -2.32 3.41 -17.95
C CYS A 143 -1.23 2.41 -18.38
N MET A 144 0.00 2.87 -18.59
CA MET A 144 1.14 1.99 -18.92
C MET A 144 1.50 1.06 -17.79
N ALA A 145 1.46 1.54 -16.53
CA ALA A 145 1.72 0.71 -15.36
C ALA A 145 0.65 -0.37 -15.14
N SER A 146 -0.61 -0.08 -15.48
CA SER A 146 -1.69 -1.08 -15.41
C SER A 146 -1.61 -2.13 -16.52
N GLY A 147 -0.96 -1.81 -17.66
CA GLY A 147 -0.78 -2.72 -18.80
C GLY A 147 0.41 -3.69 -18.70
N MET A 148 1.31 -3.53 -17.72
CA MET A 148 2.48 -4.40 -17.53
C MET A 148 2.21 -5.64 -16.65
N ARG A 149 0.96 -5.99 -16.41
CA ARG A 149 0.57 -7.24 -15.75
C ARG A 149 0.17 -8.30 -16.80
N TRP A 150 1.16 -8.88 -17.49
CA TRP A 150 1.00 -10.19 -18.17
C TRP A 150 2.31 -10.94 -18.08
#